data_c23877318348e62add06f13ced4721a9
#
_entry.id   c23877318348e62add06f13ced4721a9
#
_cell.length_a   1.000
_cell.length_b   1.000
_cell.length_c   1.000
_cell.angle_alpha   90.00
_cell.angle_beta   90.00
_cell.angle_gamma   90.00
#
_symmetry.space_group_name_H-M   'P 1'
#
loop_
_entity.id
_entity.type
_entity.pdbx_description
1 polymer ?
#
loop_
_entity_poly.entity_id
_entity_poly.type
_entity_poly.pdbx_seq_one_letter_code
_entity_poly.pdbx_strand_id
1 'polypeptide(L)'
;MARNNVWMSVSDLMTGLMVIFLFVAIAYIKRVQDNQSVLTQYVENRQDLHDKLVAEFKEEAEQGKITIHGDLSMRFENAQTLFAPGSWALTPAFQEELRNYIPRYLGILLNASMKDKIREIRIEGHTDNVPYPQLDADPYYANLILSQRRALNVMQFIRNLPEYQEYSEEDKELLEYWFTANGLSYGRALDDNSEYIHKTKQEINKSKSRRVEFRLITAGEEMLEEFVEKTK
;
A
#
# COMPACT_ATOMS: atom_id res chain seq x y z
N MET A 1 50.97 38.22 38.98
CA MET A 1 50.30 38.49 37.67
C MET A 1 50.04 37.24 36.82
N ALA A 2 50.69 36.12 37.00
CA ALA A 2 50.46 34.89 36.16
C ALA A 2 49.11 34.15 36.39
N ARG A 3 48.46 34.31 37.53
CA ARG A 3 47.27 33.58 37.88
C ARG A 3 45.97 34.07 37.19
N ASN A 4 45.93 35.35 36.76
CA ASN A 4 44.76 35.90 36.03
C ASN A 4 44.70 35.44 34.55
N ASN A 5 45.85 35.19 33.94
CA ASN A 5 45.90 34.78 32.52
C ASN A 5 45.40 33.37 32.29
N VAL A 6 45.57 32.48 33.29
CA VAL A 6 45.08 31.11 33.20
C VAL A 6 43.52 31.06 33.23
N TRP A 7 42.89 31.89 34.07
CA TRP A 7 41.43 31.97 34.13
C TRP A 7 40.78 32.56 32.87
N MET A 8 41.44 33.55 32.23
CA MET A 8 40.98 34.08 30.96
C MET A 8 41.07 33.04 29.84
N SER A 9 42.18 32.29 29.79
CA SER A 9 42.36 31.22 28.81
C SER A 9 41.35 30.07 28.98
N VAL A 10 41.02 29.72 30.21
CA VAL A 10 39.97 28.70 30.51
C VAL A 10 38.59 29.20 30.14
N SER A 11 38.28 30.49 30.42
CA SER A 11 37.00 31.08 30.02
C SER A 11 36.79 31.12 28.50
N ASP A 12 37.84 31.46 27.75
CA ASP A 12 37.82 31.48 26.27
C ASP A 12 37.61 30.05 25.74
N LEU A 13 38.30 29.06 26.29
CA LEU A 13 38.10 27.65 25.91
C LEU A 13 36.66 27.18 26.20
N MET A 14 36.15 27.52 27.37
CA MET A 14 34.76 27.19 27.76
C MET A 14 33.74 27.88 26.88
N THR A 15 33.95 29.14 26.51
CA THR A 15 33.07 29.87 25.58
C THR A 15 33.07 29.23 24.19
N GLY A 16 34.27 28.90 23.68
CA GLY A 16 34.41 28.20 22.41
C GLY A 16 33.73 26.86 22.41
N LEU A 17 33.88 26.08 23.47
CA LEU A 17 33.22 24.79 23.62
C LEU A 17 31.69 24.93 23.69
N MET A 18 31.17 25.92 24.44
CA MET A 18 29.75 26.23 24.54
C MET A 18 29.13 26.57 23.17
N VAL A 19 29.85 27.37 22.36
CA VAL A 19 29.40 27.71 20.99
C VAL A 19 29.35 26.49 20.10
N ILE A 20 30.32 25.57 20.18
CA ILE A 20 30.32 24.32 19.43
C ILE A 20 29.15 23.45 19.84
N PHE A 21 28.90 23.28 21.14
CA PHE A 21 27.74 22.54 21.62
C PHE A 21 26.42 23.18 21.18
N LEU A 22 26.33 24.50 21.16
CA LEU A 22 25.13 25.19 20.67
C LEU A 22 24.87 24.87 19.18
N PHE A 23 25.90 24.92 18.33
CA PHE A 23 25.78 24.56 16.93
C PHE A 23 25.39 23.10 16.73
N VAL A 24 25.96 22.17 17.47
CA VAL A 24 25.61 20.75 17.44
C VAL A 24 24.15 20.55 17.86
N ALA A 25 23.73 21.22 18.93
CA ALA A 25 22.35 21.15 19.41
C ALA A 25 21.35 21.69 18.37
N ILE A 26 21.64 22.85 17.76
CA ILE A 26 20.80 23.43 16.69
C ILE A 26 20.74 22.50 15.49
N ALA A 27 21.88 21.97 15.03
CA ALA A 27 21.92 21.01 13.92
C ALA A 27 21.10 19.74 14.22
N TYR A 28 21.19 19.23 15.45
CA TYR A 28 20.42 18.08 15.89
C TYR A 28 18.90 18.38 15.93
N ILE A 29 18.52 19.52 16.53
CA ILE A 29 17.11 19.95 16.58
C ILE A 29 16.54 20.09 15.17
N LYS A 30 17.27 20.74 14.25
CA LYS A 30 16.85 20.88 12.86
C LYS A 30 16.63 19.50 12.21
N ARG A 31 17.57 18.59 12.37
CA ARG A 31 17.45 17.21 11.85
C ARG A 31 16.22 16.50 12.39
N VAL A 32 15.92 16.64 13.69
CA VAL A 32 14.72 16.05 14.32
C VAL A 32 13.44 16.67 13.75
N GLN A 33 13.41 17.99 13.57
CA GLN A 33 12.26 18.69 12.99
C GLN A 33 12.01 18.29 11.53
N ASP A 34 13.05 18.21 10.71
CA ASP A 34 12.94 17.76 9.32
C ASP A 34 12.37 16.34 9.25
N ASN A 35 12.83 15.44 10.09
CA ASN A 35 12.34 14.07 10.19
C ASN A 35 10.87 14.00 10.64
N GLN A 36 10.46 14.80 11.63
CA GLN A 36 9.08 14.85 12.10
C GLN A 36 8.14 15.40 11.02
N SER A 37 8.57 16.38 10.25
CA SER A 37 7.75 16.96 9.17
C SER A 37 7.43 15.94 8.08
N VAL A 38 8.41 15.11 7.69
CA VAL A 38 8.22 14.02 6.72
C VAL A 38 7.19 12.99 7.22
N LEU A 39 7.33 12.57 8.48
CA LEU A 39 6.37 11.62 9.10
C LEU A 39 4.96 12.19 9.17
N THR A 40 4.82 13.44 9.58
CA THR A 40 3.52 14.12 9.68
C THR A 40 2.86 14.21 8.30
N GLN A 41 3.61 14.66 7.30
CA GLN A 41 3.13 14.77 5.92
C GLN A 41 2.71 13.41 5.33
N TYR A 42 3.47 12.35 5.63
CA TYR A 42 3.09 10.99 5.24
C TYR A 42 1.75 10.56 5.85
N VAL A 43 1.59 10.73 7.17
CA VAL A 43 0.36 10.37 7.87
C VAL A 43 -0.84 11.16 7.35
N GLU A 44 -0.69 12.47 7.17
CA GLU A 44 -1.74 13.35 6.64
C GLU A 44 -2.14 12.98 5.21
N ASN A 45 -1.17 12.75 4.32
CA ASN A 45 -1.43 12.34 2.94
C ASN A 45 -2.16 11.00 2.86
N ARG A 46 -1.76 10.05 3.70
CA ARG A 46 -2.39 8.74 3.78
C ARG A 46 -3.80 8.83 4.32
N GLN A 47 -4.04 9.64 5.35
CA GLN A 47 -5.36 9.86 5.92
C GLN A 47 -6.29 10.55 4.92
N ASP A 48 -5.83 11.61 4.24
CA ASP A 48 -6.61 12.31 3.20
C ASP A 48 -7.04 11.35 2.07
N LEU A 49 -6.13 10.48 1.61
CA LEU A 49 -6.43 9.49 0.60
C LEU A 49 -7.43 8.43 1.11
N HIS A 50 -7.24 7.94 2.33
CA HIS A 50 -8.15 7.00 2.97
C HIS A 50 -9.56 7.60 3.09
N ASP A 51 -9.67 8.83 3.58
CA ASP A 51 -10.96 9.49 3.77
C ASP A 51 -11.70 9.73 2.45
N LYS A 52 -10.97 10.07 1.38
CA LYS A 52 -11.53 10.19 0.03
C LYS A 52 -12.06 8.86 -0.51
N LEU A 53 -11.30 7.78 -0.33
CA LEU A 53 -11.73 6.44 -0.75
C LEU A 53 -12.95 5.99 0.06
N VAL A 54 -12.94 6.15 1.38
CA VAL A 54 -14.07 5.80 2.24
C VAL A 54 -15.32 6.62 1.90
N ALA A 55 -15.17 7.90 1.63
CA ALA A 55 -16.29 8.76 1.25
C ALA A 55 -16.90 8.36 -0.09
N GLU A 56 -16.05 8.06 -1.08
CA GLU A 56 -16.47 7.66 -2.44
C GLU A 56 -17.19 6.32 -2.45
N PHE A 57 -16.70 5.34 -1.68
CA PHE A 57 -17.21 3.97 -1.69
C PHE A 57 -18.05 3.62 -0.46
N LYS A 58 -18.62 4.64 0.19
CA LYS A 58 -19.40 4.45 1.42
C LYS A 58 -20.58 3.49 1.24
N GLU A 59 -21.36 3.66 0.18
CA GLU A 59 -22.53 2.85 -0.08
C GLU A 59 -22.18 1.38 -0.31
N GLU A 60 -21.12 1.12 -1.09
CA GLU A 60 -20.64 -0.21 -1.38
C GLU A 60 -20.06 -0.91 -0.13
N ALA A 61 -19.39 -0.14 0.72
CA ALA A 61 -18.88 -0.64 1.99
C ALA A 61 -20.02 -0.99 2.96
N GLU A 62 -21.06 -0.14 3.06
CA GLU A 62 -22.26 -0.41 3.87
C GLU A 62 -23.04 -1.64 3.37
N GLN A 63 -22.99 -1.91 2.06
CA GLN A 63 -23.57 -3.11 1.45
C GLN A 63 -22.67 -4.37 1.59
N GLY A 64 -21.48 -4.24 2.17
CA GLY A 64 -20.53 -5.34 2.33
C GLY A 64 -19.94 -5.85 1.01
N LYS A 65 -19.90 -5.04 -0.04
CA LYS A 65 -19.32 -5.40 -1.34
C LYS A 65 -17.81 -5.20 -1.38
N ILE A 66 -17.37 -4.14 -0.73
CA ILE A 66 -15.94 -3.82 -0.60
C ILE A 66 -15.61 -3.45 0.85
N THR A 67 -14.36 -3.62 1.21
CA THR A 67 -13.80 -3.11 2.48
C THR A 67 -12.56 -2.29 2.18
N ILE A 68 -12.48 -1.07 2.74
CA ILE A 68 -11.30 -0.21 2.67
C ILE A 68 -10.60 -0.26 4.02
N HIS A 69 -9.35 -0.70 4.01
CA HIS A 69 -8.55 -0.83 5.22
C HIS A 69 -7.68 0.41 5.46
N GLY A 70 -7.29 0.63 6.72
CA GLY A 70 -6.41 1.73 7.08
C GLY A 70 -5.02 1.69 6.45
N ASP A 71 -4.61 0.58 5.82
CA ASP A 71 -3.39 0.45 5.01
C ASP A 71 -3.61 0.79 3.53
N LEU A 72 -4.72 1.45 3.20
CA LEU A 72 -5.15 1.82 1.85
C LEU A 72 -5.40 0.62 0.92
N SER A 73 -5.58 -0.56 1.46
CA SER A 73 -6.05 -1.69 0.66
C SER A 73 -7.56 -1.66 0.51
N MET A 74 -8.03 -1.82 -0.73
CA MET A 74 -9.43 -2.01 -1.08
C MET A 74 -9.64 -3.48 -1.43
N ARG A 75 -10.42 -4.18 -0.63
CA ARG A 75 -10.73 -5.59 -0.78
C ARG A 75 -12.11 -5.75 -1.38
N PHE A 76 -12.20 -6.57 -2.44
CA PHE A 76 -13.48 -7.03 -2.97
C PHE A 76 -13.94 -8.23 -2.13
N GLU A 77 -15.08 -8.06 -1.48
CA GLU A 77 -15.70 -9.13 -0.69
C GLU A 77 -16.43 -10.12 -1.63
N ASN A 78 -16.89 -11.24 -1.07
CA ASN A 78 -17.65 -12.23 -1.81
C ASN A 78 -16.87 -12.98 -2.92
N ALA A 79 -15.81 -13.67 -2.51
CA ALA A 79 -14.91 -14.44 -3.38
C ALA A 79 -15.60 -15.40 -4.37
N GLN A 80 -16.83 -15.83 -4.11
CA GLN A 80 -17.57 -16.74 -5.00
C GLN A 80 -18.06 -16.04 -6.27
N THR A 81 -18.20 -14.72 -6.23
CA THR A 81 -18.60 -13.91 -7.37
C THR A 81 -17.42 -13.44 -8.22
N LEU A 82 -16.19 -13.43 -7.67
CA LEU A 82 -15.02 -12.93 -8.39
C LEU A 82 -14.53 -13.89 -9.48
N PHE A 83 -14.35 -15.16 -9.12
CA PHE A 83 -13.85 -16.22 -10.02
C PHE A 83 -14.55 -17.54 -9.74
N ALA A 84 -14.78 -18.32 -10.78
CA ALA A 84 -15.23 -19.71 -10.60
C ALA A 84 -14.12 -20.54 -9.92
N PRO A 85 -14.47 -21.61 -9.18
CA PRO A 85 -13.49 -22.50 -8.56
C PRO A 85 -12.44 -22.99 -9.57
N GLY A 86 -11.16 -22.87 -9.21
CA GLY A 86 -10.04 -23.27 -10.09
C GLY A 86 -9.91 -22.45 -11.38
N SER A 87 -10.61 -21.33 -11.50
CA SER A 87 -10.54 -20.45 -12.66
C SER A 87 -9.81 -19.14 -12.34
N TRP A 88 -9.18 -18.56 -13.34
CA TRP A 88 -8.63 -17.21 -13.34
C TRP A 88 -9.46 -16.23 -14.17
N ALA A 89 -10.47 -16.72 -14.90
CA ALA A 89 -11.36 -15.88 -15.67
C ALA A 89 -12.31 -15.11 -14.74
N LEU A 90 -12.46 -13.82 -14.99
CA LEU A 90 -13.39 -12.96 -14.26
C LEU A 90 -14.83 -13.40 -14.55
N THR A 91 -15.63 -13.48 -13.53
CA THR A 91 -17.09 -13.71 -13.71
C THR A 91 -17.75 -12.45 -14.29
N PRO A 92 -18.91 -12.57 -14.96
CA PRO A 92 -19.66 -11.39 -15.41
C PRO A 92 -20.03 -10.44 -14.26
N ALA A 93 -20.31 -10.96 -13.07
CA ALA A 93 -20.61 -10.15 -11.89
C ALA A 93 -19.39 -9.30 -11.47
N PHE A 94 -18.22 -9.91 -11.41
CA PHE A 94 -17.01 -9.17 -11.04
C PHE A 94 -16.59 -8.17 -12.12
N GLN A 95 -16.79 -8.49 -13.39
CA GLN A 95 -16.56 -7.53 -14.47
C GLN A 95 -17.44 -6.28 -14.32
N GLU A 96 -18.71 -6.47 -13.92
CA GLU A 96 -19.63 -5.36 -13.69
C GLU A 96 -19.20 -4.51 -12.47
N GLU A 97 -18.80 -5.14 -11.38
CA GLU A 97 -18.23 -4.45 -10.22
C GLU A 97 -17.00 -3.63 -10.61
N LEU A 98 -16.07 -4.22 -11.36
CA LEU A 98 -14.87 -3.49 -11.82
C LEU A 98 -15.21 -2.32 -12.75
N ARG A 99 -16.19 -2.45 -13.65
CA ARG A 99 -16.66 -1.33 -14.49
C ARG A 99 -17.18 -0.17 -13.65
N ASN A 100 -17.89 -0.48 -12.57
CA ASN A 100 -18.48 0.55 -11.71
C ASN A 100 -17.47 1.20 -10.78
N TYR A 101 -16.49 0.44 -10.27
CA TYR A 101 -15.61 0.93 -9.20
C TYR A 101 -14.30 1.51 -9.74
N ILE A 102 -13.72 0.90 -10.77
CA ILE A 102 -12.38 1.27 -11.23
C ILE A 102 -12.31 2.70 -11.77
N PRO A 103 -13.25 3.20 -12.59
CA PRO A 103 -13.20 4.59 -13.04
C PRO A 103 -13.25 5.60 -11.90
N ARG A 104 -14.08 5.36 -10.88
CA ARG A 104 -14.18 6.19 -9.67
C ARG A 104 -12.90 6.14 -8.85
N TYR A 105 -12.35 4.94 -8.64
CA TYR A 105 -11.09 4.73 -7.95
C TYR A 105 -9.93 5.46 -8.65
N LEU A 106 -9.75 5.25 -9.94
CA LEU A 106 -8.70 5.91 -10.70
C LEU A 106 -8.93 7.42 -10.81
N GLY A 107 -10.18 7.89 -10.85
CA GLY A 107 -10.51 9.32 -10.83
C GLY A 107 -10.01 10.03 -9.57
N ILE A 108 -10.03 9.37 -8.39
CA ILE A 108 -9.43 9.88 -7.17
C ILE A 108 -7.91 9.93 -7.29
N LEU A 109 -7.29 8.86 -7.78
CA LEU A 109 -5.83 8.71 -7.82
C LEU A 109 -5.19 9.62 -8.86
N LEU A 110 -5.82 9.81 -10.01
CA LEU A 110 -5.35 10.69 -11.10
C LEU A 110 -5.64 12.18 -10.85
N ASN A 111 -6.27 12.52 -9.72
CA ASN A 111 -6.42 13.91 -9.35
C ASN A 111 -5.05 14.57 -9.14
N ALA A 112 -4.87 15.79 -9.65
CA ALA A 112 -3.59 16.51 -9.58
C ALA A 112 -3.00 16.62 -8.17
N SER A 113 -3.85 16.68 -7.12
CA SER A 113 -3.41 16.73 -5.73
C SER A 113 -2.94 15.38 -5.17
N MET A 114 -3.16 14.27 -5.90
CA MET A 114 -2.87 12.90 -5.48
C MET A 114 -1.76 12.24 -6.30
N LYS A 115 -1.57 12.61 -7.56
CA LYS A 115 -0.62 11.96 -8.48
C LYS A 115 0.78 11.80 -7.88
N ASP A 116 1.33 12.84 -7.27
CA ASP A 116 2.67 12.84 -6.69
C ASP A 116 2.78 12.03 -5.38
N LYS A 117 1.64 11.64 -4.82
CA LYS A 117 1.57 10.90 -3.55
C LYS A 117 1.54 9.40 -3.73
N ILE A 118 1.33 8.90 -4.95
CA ILE A 118 1.15 7.49 -5.26
C ILE A 118 2.42 6.95 -5.90
N ARG A 119 2.87 5.80 -5.42
CA ARG A 119 4.04 5.09 -5.93
C ARG A 119 3.65 3.85 -6.72
N GLU A 120 2.69 3.09 -6.21
CA GLU A 120 2.28 1.83 -6.82
C GLU A 120 0.80 1.53 -6.53
N ILE A 121 0.11 0.97 -7.51
CA ILE A 121 -1.21 0.35 -7.37
C ILE A 121 -1.00 -1.15 -7.55
N ARG A 122 -0.99 -1.88 -6.46
CA ARG A 122 -0.71 -3.31 -6.45
C ARG A 122 -2.01 -4.09 -6.49
N ILE A 123 -2.24 -4.85 -7.55
CA ILE A 123 -3.35 -5.81 -7.65
C ILE A 123 -2.85 -7.13 -7.09
N GLU A 124 -3.33 -7.50 -5.90
CA GLU A 124 -2.93 -8.72 -5.21
C GLU A 124 -4.00 -9.81 -5.36
N GLY A 125 -3.62 -10.95 -5.96
CA GLY A 125 -4.46 -12.14 -6.00
C GLY A 125 -4.13 -13.08 -4.84
N HIS A 126 -5.17 -13.59 -4.18
CA HIS A 126 -5.04 -14.52 -3.05
C HIS A 126 -5.88 -15.78 -3.28
N THR A 127 -5.44 -16.91 -2.74
CA THR A 127 -6.16 -18.17 -2.73
C THR A 127 -6.37 -18.69 -1.30
N ASP A 128 -7.17 -19.71 -1.18
CA ASP A 128 -7.14 -20.59 -0.01
C ASP A 128 -6.09 -21.71 -0.21
N ASN A 129 -6.01 -22.62 0.75
CA ASN A 129 -5.08 -23.76 0.73
C ASN A 129 -5.59 -24.99 -0.01
N VAL A 130 -6.70 -24.88 -0.73
CA VAL A 130 -7.16 -26.00 -1.59
C VAL A 130 -6.20 -26.12 -2.77
N PRO A 131 -5.62 -27.32 -3.01
CA PRO A 131 -4.72 -27.53 -4.14
C PRO A 131 -5.37 -27.16 -5.48
N TYR A 132 -4.63 -26.47 -6.33
CA TYR A 132 -5.05 -26.15 -7.68
C TYR A 132 -4.74 -27.36 -8.60
N PRO A 133 -5.78 -28.12 -9.08
CA PRO A 133 -5.56 -29.43 -9.68
C PRO A 133 -5.08 -29.40 -11.11
N GLN A 134 -5.08 -28.24 -11.77
CA GLN A 134 -4.68 -28.10 -13.18
C GLN A 134 -3.16 -27.97 -13.37
N LEU A 135 -2.40 -27.94 -12.29
CA LEU A 135 -0.95 -27.88 -12.32
C LEU A 135 -0.38 -28.98 -11.42
N ASP A 136 0.34 -29.91 -12.01
CA ASP A 136 1.08 -30.95 -11.27
C ASP A 136 2.34 -30.35 -10.66
N ALA A 137 2.17 -29.71 -9.53
CA ALA A 137 3.22 -29.00 -8.80
C ALA A 137 2.92 -28.97 -7.30
N ASP A 138 3.88 -28.49 -6.53
CA ASP A 138 3.66 -28.17 -5.11
C ASP A 138 2.40 -27.30 -4.93
N PRO A 139 1.50 -27.62 -3.98
CA PRO A 139 0.24 -26.90 -3.79
C PRO A 139 0.39 -25.40 -3.59
N TYR A 140 1.45 -24.95 -2.89
CA TYR A 140 1.71 -23.53 -2.72
C TYR A 140 2.07 -22.86 -4.05
N TYR A 141 2.95 -23.48 -4.81
CA TYR A 141 3.36 -22.97 -6.12
C TYR A 141 2.21 -22.97 -7.13
N ALA A 142 1.41 -24.04 -7.17
CA ALA A 142 0.25 -24.12 -8.04
C ALA A 142 -0.77 -23.00 -7.74
N ASN A 143 -1.04 -22.74 -6.46
CA ASN A 143 -1.89 -21.63 -6.02
C ASN A 143 -1.24 -20.25 -6.27
N LEU A 144 0.09 -20.16 -6.24
CA LEU A 144 0.81 -18.94 -6.61
C LEU A 144 0.56 -18.58 -8.08
N ILE A 145 0.67 -19.56 -8.98
CA ILE A 145 0.36 -19.37 -10.41
C ILE A 145 -1.10 -18.98 -10.62
N LEU A 146 -2.04 -19.64 -9.92
CA LEU A 146 -3.47 -19.31 -10.02
C LEU A 146 -3.74 -17.87 -9.57
N SER A 147 -3.19 -17.47 -8.42
CA SER A 147 -3.37 -16.12 -7.88
C SER A 147 -2.72 -15.05 -8.77
N GLN A 148 -1.55 -15.34 -9.35
CA GLN A 148 -0.89 -14.46 -10.30
C GLN A 148 -1.72 -14.25 -11.57
N ARG A 149 -2.28 -15.32 -12.15
CA ARG A 149 -3.15 -15.23 -13.33
C ARG A 149 -4.41 -14.43 -13.05
N ARG A 150 -5.00 -14.55 -11.86
CA ARG A 150 -6.14 -13.74 -11.43
C ARG A 150 -5.82 -12.25 -11.38
N ALA A 151 -4.72 -11.88 -10.75
CA ALA A 151 -4.27 -10.49 -10.70
C ALA A 151 -4.00 -9.92 -12.11
N LEU A 152 -3.33 -10.68 -12.97
CA LEU A 152 -3.08 -10.27 -14.35
C LEU A 152 -4.37 -10.08 -15.16
N ASN A 153 -5.36 -10.96 -15.00
CA ASN A 153 -6.63 -10.84 -15.71
C ASN A 153 -7.44 -9.63 -15.23
N VAL A 154 -7.39 -9.29 -13.94
CA VAL A 154 -7.96 -8.04 -13.42
C VAL A 154 -7.29 -6.83 -14.06
N MET A 155 -5.97 -6.80 -14.07
CA MET A 155 -5.20 -5.72 -14.72
C MET A 155 -5.54 -5.59 -16.21
N GLN A 156 -5.57 -6.71 -16.93
CA GLN A 156 -5.93 -6.71 -18.34
C GLN A 156 -7.35 -6.20 -18.58
N PHE A 157 -8.30 -6.59 -17.72
CA PHE A 157 -9.67 -6.11 -17.81
C PHE A 157 -9.77 -4.61 -17.60
N ILE A 158 -9.08 -4.07 -16.59
CA ILE A 158 -9.01 -2.63 -16.31
C ILE A 158 -8.48 -1.86 -17.52
N ARG A 159 -7.38 -2.32 -18.11
CA ARG A 159 -6.77 -1.67 -19.29
C ARG A 159 -7.69 -1.69 -20.54
N ASN A 160 -8.64 -2.62 -20.59
CA ASN A 160 -9.60 -2.71 -21.70
C ASN A 160 -10.92 -1.97 -21.42
N LEU A 161 -11.07 -1.31 -20.27
CA LEU A 161 -12.25 -0.50 -20.00
C LEU A 161 -12.30 0.69 -20.96
N PRO A 162 -13.49 1.07 -21.48
CA PRO A 162 -13.65 2.26 -22.31
C PRO A 162 -13.08 3.52 -21.63
N GLU A 163 -13.37 3.69 -20.35
CA GLU A 163 -12.92 4.83 -19.54
C GLU A 163 -11.39 4.89 -19.44
N TYR A 164 -10.72 3.72 -19.35
CA TYR A 164 -9.26 3.67 -19.37
C TYR A 164 -8.69 4.16 -20.71
N GLN A 165 -9.36 3.81 -21.80
CA GLN A 165 -8.93 4.22 -23.15
C GLN A 165 -9.10 5.72 -23.39
N GLU A 166 -10.00 6.39 -22.66
CA GLU A 166 -10.26 7.83 -22.74
C GLU A 166 -9.25 8.67 -21.94
N TYR A 167 -8.43 8.07 -21.06
CA TYR A 167 -7.39 8.82 -20.35
C TYR A 167 -6.34 9.40 -21.31
N SER A 168 -5.75 10.51 -20.92
CA SER A 168 -4.61 11.10 -21.63
C SER A 168 -3.44 10.12 -21.73
N GLU A 169 -2.59 10.28 -22.74
CA GLU A 169 -1.39 9.43 -22.86
C GLU A 169 -0.47 9.56 -21.61
N GLU A 170 -0.37 10.78 -21.05
CA GLU A 170 0.36 11.02 -19.81
C GLU A 170 -0.21 10.22 -18.63
N ASP A 171 -1.54 10.19 -18.47
CA ASP A 171 -2.19 9.41 -17.43
C ASP A 171 -2.05 7.91 -17.66
N LYS A 172 -2.08 7.44 -18.90
CA LYS A 172 -1.84 6.03 -19.24
C LYS A 172 -0.42 5.61 -18.92
N GLU A 173 0.58 6.41 -19.28
CA GLU A 173 2.00 6.16 -18.92
C GLU A 173 2.18 6.11 -17.39
N LEU A 174 1.52 7.02 -16.67
CA LEU A 174 1.56 7.06 -15.21
C LEU A 174 0.89 5.81 -14.60
N LEU A 175 -0.25 5.40 -15.12
CA LEU A 175 -0.92 4.16 -14.69
C LEU A 175 -0.11 2.91 -15.03
N GLU A 176 0.60 2.87 -16.15
CA GLU A 176 1.52 1.79 -16.50
C GLU A 176 2.70 1.70 -15.52
N TYR A 177 3.20 2.85 -15.07
CA TYR A 177 4.23 2.91 -14.04
C TYR A 177 3.73 2.47 -12.66
N TRP A 178 2.48 2.82 -12.29
CA TRP A 178 1.92 2.49 -10.99
C TRP A 178 1.43 1.05 -10.86
N PHE A 179 0.83 0.50 -11.93
CA PHE A 179 0.18 -0.80 -11.84
C PHE A 179 1.17 -1.96 -11.77
N THR A 180 1.02 -2.78 -10.73
CA THR A 180 1.65 -4.11 -10.63
C THR A 180 0.60 -5.17 -10.33
N ALA A 181 0.87 -6.40 -10.78
CA ALA A 181 0.01 -7.57 -10.51
C ALA A 181 0.80 -8.65 -9.79
N ASN A 182 0.31 -9.07 -8.63
CA ASN A 182 1.03 -9.97 -7.73
C ASN A 182 0.16 -11.14 -7.29
N GLY A 183 0.67 -12.36 -7.46
CA GLY A 183 0.05 -13.55 -6.88
C GLY A 183 0.71 -13.88 -5.54
N LEU A 184 -0.10 -14.11 -4.51
CA LEU A 184 0.39 -14.34 -3.15
C LEU A 184 0.00 -15.72 -2.59
N SER A 185 -0.59 -16.59 -3.45
CA SER A 185 -1.03 -17.92 -3.02
C SER A 185 -1.91 -17.82 -1.77
N TYR A 186 -1.78 -18.76 -0.84
CA TYR A 186 -2.39 -18.72 0.49
C TYR A 186 -1.43 -18.24 1.59
N GLY A 187 -0.29 -17.65 1.25
CA GLY A 187 0.67 -17.15 2.23
C GLY A 187 0.10 -16.04 3.14
N ARG A 188 -0.90 -15.30 2.64
CA ARG A 188 -1.65 -14.29 3.39
C ARG A 188 -3.11 -14.69 3.60
N ALA A 189 -3.36 -15.99 3.85
CA ALA A 189 -4.69 -16.48 4.15
C ALA A 189 -5.23 -15.90 5.45
N LEU A 190 -6.56 -15.81 5.54
CA LEU A 190 -7.29 -15.17 6.63
C LEU A 190 -8.06 -16.21 7.44
N ASP A 191 -8.26 -15.92 8.71
CA ASP A 191 -9.17 -16.61 9.61
C ASP A 191 -10.59 -15.99 9.59
N ASP A 192 -11.45 -16.47 10.46
CA ASP A 192 -12.84 -15.98 10.57
C ASP A 192 -12.94 -14.51 11.00
N ASN A 193 -11.92 -13.99 11.68
CA ASN A 193 -11.84 -12.59 12.11
C ASN A 193 -11.19 -11.68 11.05
N SER A 194 -10.87 -12.21 9.85
CA SER A 194 -10.14 -11.51 8.79
C SER A 194 -8.70 -11.13 9.17
N GLU A 195 -8.12 -11.85 10.14
CA GLU A 195 -6.73 -11.72 10.54
C GLU A 195 -5.86 -12.76 9.82
N TYR A 196 -4.59 -12.43 9.60
CA TYR A 196 -3.65 -13.34 8.95
C TYR A 196 -3.38 -14.59 9.79
N ILE A 197 -3.65 -15.79 9.26
CA ILE A 197 -3.39 -17.08 9.95
C ILE A 197 -1.92 -17.25 10.35
N HIS A 198 -1.00 -16.58 9.66
CA HIS A 198 0.41 -16.56 10.04
C HIS A 198 0.61 -16.02 11.47
N LYS A 199 -0.18 -15.01 11.87
CA LYS A 199 -0.15 -14.38 13.19
C LYS A 199 -1.00 -15.14 14.19
N THR A 200 -2.25 -15.45 13.83
CA THR A 200 -3.23 -16.02 14.77
C THR A 200 -3.10 -17.51 14.98
N LYS A 201 -2.52 -18.24 14.02
CA LYS A 201 -2.44 -19.71 14.00
C LYS A 201 -3.81 -20.40 14.04
N GLN A 202 -4.86 -19.67 13.69
CA GLN A 202 -6.24 -20.16 13.61
C GLN A 202 -6.47 -20.93 12.30
N GLU A 203 -7.66 -21.55 12.17
CA GLU A 203 -8.06 -22.18 10.93
C GLU A 203 -8.30 -21.17 9.82
N ILE A 204 -8.01 -21.59 8.59
CA ILE A 204 -8.21 -20.75 7.41
C ILE A 204 -9.69 -20.61 7.08
N ASN A 205 -10.19 -19.39 6.97
CA ASN A 205 -11.44 -19.09 6.30
C ASN A 205 -11.22 -19.04 4.79
N LYS A 206 -11.66 -20.11 4.09
CA LYS A 206 -11.44 -20.26 2.65
C LYS A 206 -12.14 -19.18 1.83
N SER A 207 -13.32 -18.74 2.24
CA SER A 207 -14.07 -17.70 1.54
C SER A 207 -13.35 -16.34 1.61
N LYS A 208 -12.94 -15.91 2.80
CA LYS A 208 -12.22 -14.65 3.00
C LYS A 208 -10.80 -14.69 2.42
N SER A 209 -10.18 -15.88 2.35
CA SER A 209 -8.84 -16.04 1.79
C SER A 209 -8.83 -15.94 0.27
N ARG A 210 -9.88 -16.36 -0.44
CA ARG A 210 -10.03 -16.22 -1.90
C ARG A 210 -10.50 -14.81 -2.23
N ARG A 211 -9.59 -13.91 -2.55
CA ARG A 211 -9.90 -12.50 -2.77
C ARG A 211 -8.95 -11.84 -3.75
N VAL A 212 -9.33 -10.66 -4.20
CA VAL A 212 -8.46 -9.69 -4.85
C VAL A 212 -8.42 -8.43 -4.00
N GLU A 213 -7.24 -7.89 -3.79
CA GLU A 213 -7.02 -6.63 -3.12
C GLU A 213 -6.31 -5.63 -4.05
N PHE A 214 -6.76 -4.39 -4.02
CA PHE A 214 -6.04 -3.25 -4.60
C PHE A 214 -5.33 -2.54 -3.46
N ARG A 215 -4.02 -2.61 -3.45
CA ARG A 215 -3.20 -1.99 -2.41
C ARG A 215 -2.47 -0.79 -2.96
N LEU A 216 -2.67 0.36 -2.34
CA LEU A 216 -1.94 1.56 -2.66
C LEU A 216 -0.66 1.64 -1.83
N ILE A 217 0.45 1.87 -2.52
CA ILE A 217 1.71 2.23 -1.91
C ILE A 217 1.92 3.72 -2.17
N THR A 218 2.13 4.48 -1.13
CA THR A 218 2.35 5.93 -1.24
C THR A 218 3.84 6.26 -1.26
N ALA A 219 4.19 7.39 -1.87
CA ALA A 219 5.59 7.84 -1.96
C ALA A 219 6.26 8.02 -0.59
N GLY A 220 5.48 8.34 0.45
CA GLY A 220 6.00 8.46 1.81
C GLY A 220 6.35 7.15 2.51
N GLU A 221 5.84 6.02 2.03
CA GLU A 221 6.14 4.69 2.61
C GLU A 221 7.61 4.31 2.38
N GLU A 222 8.15 4.61 1.21
CA GLU A 222 9.56 4.42 0.87
C GLU A 222 10.48 5.31 1.73
N MET A 223 10.08 6.56 1.97
CA MET A 223 10.81 7.48 2.85
C MET A 223 10.86 6.97 4.30
N LEU A 224 9.79 6.33 4.76
CA LEU A 224 9.75 5.70 6.09
C LEU A 224 10.67 4.49 6.18
N GLU A 225 10.70 3.63 5.17
CA GLU A 225 11.59 2.47 5.12
C GLU A 225 13.05 2.92 5.13
N GLU A 226 13.43 3.89 4.29
CA GLU A 226 14.78 4.47 4.32
C GLU A 226 15.13 5.11 5.67
N PHE A 227 14.15 5.76 6.31
CA PHE A 227 14.38 6.36 7.62
C PHE A 227 14.63 5.32 8.70
N VAL A 228 13.87 4.24 8.71
CA VAL A 228 14.04 3.12 9.66
C VAL A 228 15.38 2.42 9.45
N GLU A 229 15.83 2.25 8.20
CA GLU A 229 17.14 1.65 7.90
C GLU A 229 18.31 2.55 8.33
N LYS A 230 18.20 3.86 8.16
CA LYS A 230 19.25 4.82 8.58
C LYS A 230 19.32 5.05 10.10
N THR A 231 18.29 4.56 10.85
CA THR A 231 18.21 4.74 12.32
C THR A 231 18.60 3.47 13.08
N LYS A 232 18.78 2.34 12.38
CA LYS A 232 19.34 1.10 12.92
C LYS A 232 20.87 1.14 12.88
#